data_21a3861d539aec8881fb1d2183e1455b
#
_entry.id   21a3861d539aec8881fb1d2183e1455b
#
_cell.length_a   1.000
_cell.length_b   1.000
_cell.length_c   1.000
_cell.angle_alpha   90.00
_cell.angle_beta   90.00
_cell.angle_gamma   90.00
#
_symmetry.space_group_name_H-M   'P 1'
#
loop_
_entity.id
_entity.type
_entity.pdbx_description
1 polymer ?
#
loop_
_entity_poly.entity_id
_entity_poly.type
_entity_poly.pdbx_seq_one_letter_code
_entity_poly.pdbx_strand_id
1 'polypeptide(L)'
;MENEFTLTEELLEKLNRFTRKPLTADEVYAFPVVLCDNEIDRDNERFSVEALRKLAELFLGKTGIFDHNPKGENQTARIFDTEVKTYTDRETTAGEPYTCLVAKAYMVRTAKTADL
;
A
#
# COMPACT_ATOMS: atom_id res chain seq x y z
N MET A 1 -18.03 -2.84 7.39
CA MET A 1 -17.08 -1.76 7.15
C MET A 1 -16.78 -1.66 5.69
N GLU A 2 -17.08 -0.53 5.17
CA GLU A 2 -16.90 -0.29 3.75
C GLU A 2 -15.43 -0.24 3.34
N ASN A 3 -14.54 -0.08 4.29
CA ASN A 3 -13.11 0.04 3.99
C ASN A 3 -12.32 -1.23 4.28
N GLU A 4 -13.03 -2.30 4.48
CA GLU A 4 -12.38 -3.56 4.77
C GLU A 4 -11.66 -4.08 3.53
N PHE A 5 -10.38 -4.37 3.68
CA PHE A 5 -9.58 -4.86 2.56
C PHE A 5 -9.81 -6.34 2.35
N THR A 6 -10.07 -6.74 1.10
CA THR A 6 -10.27 -8.13 0.73
C THR A 6 -9.20 -8.55 -0.27
N LEU A 7 -8.51 -9.63 0.03
CA LEU A 7 -7.52 -10.19 -0.88
C LEU A 7 -8.24 -11.11 -1.86
N THR A 8 -8.50 -10.58 -3.05
CA THR A 8 -9.18 -11.33 -4.10
C THR A 8 -8.22 -12.30 -4.77
N GLU A 9 -8.75 -13.21 -5.59
CA GLU A 9 -7.90 -14.12 -6.34
C GLU A 9 -6.97 -13.38 -7.27
N GLU A 10 -7.45 -12.32 -7.89
CA GLU A 10 -6.64 -11.50 -8.77
C GLU A 10 -5.49 -10.86 -8.03
N LEU A 11 -5.76 -10.33 -6.83
CA LEU A 11 -4.71 -9.72 -6.01
C LEU A 11 -3.73 -10.77 -5.50
N LEU A 12 -4.23 -11.94 -5.14
CA LEU A 12 -3.36 -13.03 -4.70
C LEU A 12 -2.43 -13.46 -5.82
N GLU A 13 -2.93 -13.46 -7.04
CA GLU A 13 -2.10 -13.80 -8.20
C GLU A 13 -0.98 -12.78 -8.38
N LYS A 14 -1.30 -11.48 -8.23
CA LYS A 14 -0.28 -10.43 -8.30
C LYS A 14 0.75 -10.59 -7.19
N LEU A 15 0.28 -10.90 -5.99
CA LEU A 15 1.16 -11.11 -4.84
C LEU A 15 2.13 -12.25 -5.11
N ASN A 16 1.64 -13.33 -5.68
CA ASN A 16 2.45 -14.52 -5.93
C ASN A 16 3.48 -14.33 -7.03
N ARG A 17 3.46 -13.22 -7.73
CA ARG A 17 4.53 -12.89 -8.65
C ARG A 17 5.83 -12.54 -7.93
N PHE A 18 5.73 -12.23 -6.63
CA PHE A 18 6.88 -11.84 -5.83
C PHE A 18 7.33 -12.92 -4.87
N THR A 19 6.69 -14.09 -4.88
CA THR A 19 7.02 -15.16 -3.95
C THR A 19 7.73 -16.30 -4.68
N ARG A 20 8.56 -17.03 -3.93
CA ARG A 20 9.25 -18.19 -4.49
C ARG A 20 8.31 -19.38 -4.66
N LYS A 21 7.37 -19.51 -3.73
CA LYS A 21 6.37 -20.56 -3.75
C LYS A 21 5.01 -19.90 -3.68
N PRO A 22 4.03 -20.42 -4.41
CA PRO A 22 2.70 -19.87 -4.31
C PRO A 22 2.19 -19.93 -2.87
N LEU A 23 1.65 -18.82 -2.41
CA LEU A 23 1.06 -18.73 -1.08
C LEU A 23 -0.45 -18.64 -1.22
N THR A 24 -1.16 -19.18 -0.23
CA THR A 24 -2.61 -19.06 -0.19
C THR A 24 -3.00 -17.83 0.60
N ALA A 25 -4.26 -17.43 0.50
CA ALA A 25 -4.72 -16.21 1.15
C ALA A 25 -4.56 -16.26 2.66
N ASP A 26 -4.68 -17.43 3.26
CA ASP A 26 -4.55 -17.57 4.71
C ASP A 26 -3.10 -17.63 5.20
N GLU A 27 -2.14 -17.71 4.26
CA GLU A 27 -0.73 -17.71 4.61
C GLU A 27 -0.14 -16.31 4.64
N VAL A 28 -0.89 -15.32 4.23
CA VAL A 28 -0.39 -13.95 4.17
C VAL A 28 -1.33 -13.01 4.91
N TYR A 29 -0.76 -11.93 5.38
CA TYR A 29 -1.50 -10.79 5.88
C TYR A 29 -1.31 -9.66 4.87
N ALA A 30 -2.37 -9.26 4.20
CA ALA A 30 -2.31 -8.22 3.20
C ALA A 30 -3.10 -7.01 3.66
N PHE A 31 -2.62 -5.82 3.31
CA PHE A 31 -3.24 -4.59 3.79
C PHE A 31 -2.94 -3.44 2.82
N PRO A 32 -3.84 -2.44 2.76
CA PRO A 32 -3.60 -1.26 1.95
C PRO A 32 -2.91 -0.16 2.75
N VAL A 33 -2.12 0.65 2.08
CA VAL A 33 -1.42 1.78 2.71
C VAL A 33 -1.49 2.96 1.75
N VAL A 34 -1.88 4.12 2.25
CA VAL A 34 -1.77 5.36 1.47
C VAL A 34 -0.36 5.89 1.69
N LEU A 35 0.43 5.92 0.61
CA LEU A 35 1.82 6.34 0.69
C LEU A 35 1.98 7.85 0.59
N CYS A 36 1.24 8.47 -0.29
CA CYS A 36 1.29 9.91 -0.48
C CYS A 36 0.06 10.36 -1.28
N ASP A 37 -0.13 11.67 -1.36
CA ASP A 37 -1.27 12.23 -2.07
C ASP A 37 -0.89 13.59 -2.67
N ASN A 38 -1.85 14.24 -3.31
CA ASN A 38 -1.63 15.53 -3.95
C ASN A 38 -2.07 16.70 -3.06
N GLU A 39 -2.24 16.48 -1.77
CA GLU A 39 -2.56 17.58 -0.87
C GLU A 39 -1.32 18.42 -0.61
N ILE A 40 -1.53 19.70 -0.37
CA ILE A 40 -0.45 20.63 -0.06
C ILE A 40 0.03 20.35 1.36
N ASP A 41 1.34 20.18 1.52
CA ASP A 41 1.91 19.92 2.85
C ASP A 41 2.30 21.23 3.55
N ARG A 42 2.97 21.11 4.69
CA ARG A 42 3.36 22.27 5.50
C ARG A 42 4.31 23.20 4.76
N ASP A 43 5.09 22.67 3.86
CA ASP A 43 6.06 23.44 3.11
C ASP A 43 5.48 24.01 1.82
N ASN A 44 4.16 23.94 1.69
CA ASN A 44 3.45 24.42 0.51
C ASN A 44 3.84 23.65 -0.74
N GLU A 45 4.16 22.37 -0.57
CA GLU A 45 4.54 21.48 -1.66
C GLU A 45 3.51 20.38 -1.81
N ARG A 46 3.44 19.82 -3.01
CA ARG A 46 2.51 18.72 -3.28
C ARG A 46 3.06 17.88 -4.41
N PHE A 47 2.59 16.65 -4.47
CA PHE A 47 2.85 15.78 -5.61
C PHE A 47 1.81 16.05 -6.69
N SER A 48 2.25 16.15 -7.93
CA SER A 48 1.33 16.17 -9.04
C SER A 48 0.79 14.75 -9.26
N VAL A 49 -0.34 14.64 -9.96
CA VAL A 49 -0.89 13.33 -10.28
C VAL A 49 0.11 12.52 -11.11
N GLU A 50 0.82 13.20 -12.01
CA GLU A 50 1.83 12.54 -12.82
C GLU A 50 2.96 11.98 -11.97
N ALA A 51 3.38 12.74 -10.94
CA ALA A 51 4.42 12.28 -10.02
C ALA A 51 3.93 11.06 -9.24
N LEU A 52 2.67 11.06 -8.83
CA LEU A 52 2.10 9.92 -8.12
C LEU A 52 2.12 8.65 -8.99
N ARG A 53 1.83 8.81 -10.27
CA ARG A 53 1.86 7.67 -11.19
C ARG A 53 3.25 7.09 -11.34
N LYS A 54 4.25 7.97 -11.39
CA LYS A 54 5.65 7.50 -11.48
C LYS A 54 6.07 6.81 -10.21
N LEU A 55 5.66 7.33 -9.06
CA LEU A 55 5.97 6.70 -7.78
C LEU A 55 5.29 5.34 -7.67
N ALA A 56 4.09 5.20 -8.23
CA ALA A 56 3.39 3.91 -8.20
C ALA A 56 4.23 2.82 -8.87
N GLU A 57 4.87 3.14 -9.98
CA GLU A 57 5.73 2.19 -10.67
C GLU A 57 6.99 1.89 -9.87
N LEU A 58 7.57 2.93 -9.26
CA LEU A 58 8.81 2.78 -8.52
C LEU A 58 8.64 1.95 -7.25
N PHE A 59 7.49 2.05 -6.60
CA PHE A 59 7.28 1.35 -5.33
C PHE A 59 6.82 -0.10 -5.50
N LEU A 60 6.41 -0.47 -6.70
CA LEU A 60 5.95 -1.84 -6.92
C LEU A 60 7.11 -2.81 -6.68
N GLY A 61 6.88 -3.78 -5.80
CA GLY A 61 7.90 -4.77 -5.45
C GLY A 61 8.86 -4.33 -4.36
N LYS A 62 8.78 -3.09 -3.92
CA LYS A 62 9.66 -2.62 -2.86
C LYS A 62 9.23 -3.16 -1.51
N THR A 63 10.19 -3.26 -0.60
CA THR A 63 9.93 -3.68 0.76
C THR A 63 10.10 -2.50 1.70
N GLY A 64 9.43 -2.59 2.84
CA GLY A 64 9.54 -1.55 3.84
C GLY A 64 8.99 -2.03 5.17
N ILE A 65 9.30 -1.30 6.22
CA ILE A 65 8.78 -1.56 7.55
C ILE A 65 7.59 -0.63 7.77
N PHE A 66 6.41 -1.20 7.87
CA PHE A 66 5.19 -0.42 8.05
C PHE A 66 4.74 -0.39 9.49
N ASP A 67 5.39 -1.15 10.35
CA ASP A 67 5.09 -1.19 11.76
C ASP A 67 5.87 -0.08 12.46
N HIS A 68 5.22 0.63 13.35
CA HIS A 68 5.86 1.70 14.11
C HIS A 68 6.59 1.20 15.35
N ASN A 69 6.59 -0.09 15.56
CA ASN A 69 7.27 -0.69 16.68
C ASN A 69 8.76 -0.84 16.34
N PRO A 70 9.67 -0.13 17.02
CA PRO A 70 11.09 -0.18 16.68
C PRO A 70 11.82 -1.40 17.22
N LYS A 71 11.12 -2.30 17.86
CA LYS A 71 11.77 -3.50 18.40
C LYS A 71 12.15 -4.46 17.30
N GLY A 72 13.02 -5.41 17.62
CA GLY A 72 13.53 -6.36 16.66
C GLY A 72 12.51 -7.32 16.06
N GLU A 73 11.27 -7.24 16.54
CA GLU A 73 10.17 -8.04 16.02
C GLU A 73 9.55 -7.45 14.77
N ASN A 74 10.07 -6.33 14.31
CA ASN A 74 9.50 -5.64 13.18
C ASN A 74 9.40 -6.54 11.96
N GLN A 75 8.26 -6.47 11.30
CA GLN A 75 8.01 -7.23 10.09
C GLN A 75 8.26 -6.34 8.89
N THR A 76 8.86 -6.91 7.87
CA THR A 76 9.06 -6.22 6.61
C THR A 76 7.96 -6.65 5.65
N ALA A 77 7.25 -5.68 5.13
CA ALA A 77 6.20 -5.94 4.17
C ALA A 77 6.70 -5.65 2.76
N ARG A 78 6.14 -6.34 1.79
CA ARG A 78 6.46 -6.11 0.40
C ARG A 78 5.24 -5.57 -0.33
N ILE A 79 5.44 -4.55 -1.13
CA ILE A 79 4.37 -3.96 -1.94
C ILE A 79 4.19 -4.82 -3.17
N PHE A 80 2.99 -5.35 -3.36
CA PHE A 80 2.70 -6.21 -4.50
C PHE A 80 1.74 -5.60 -5.50
N ASP A 81 1.15 -4.46 -5.17
CA ASP A 81 0.28 -3.74 -6.10
C ASP A 81 0.25 -2.28 -5.71
N THR A 82 0.13 -1.41 -6.70
CA THR A 82 0.02 0.02 -6.47
C THR A 82 -1.10 0.56 -7.34
N GLU A 83 -1.73 1.62 -6.86
CA GLU A 83 -2.85 2.22 -7.57
C GLU A 83 -2.91 3.71 -7.25
N VAL A 84 -3.16 4.52 -8.27
CA VAL A 84 -3.41 5.95 -8.08
C VAL A 84 -4.92 6.14 -8.14
N LYS A 85 -5.51 6.59 -7.03
CA LYS A 85 -6.95 6.75 -6.91
C LYS A 85 -7.31 8.22 -6.85
N THR A 86 -8.30 8.62 -7.65
CA THR A 86 -8.83 9.98 -7.62
C THR A 86 -10.25 9.92 -7.11
N TYR A 87 -10.55 10.78 -6.14
CA TYR A 87 -11.88 10.87 -5.55
C TYR A 87 -12.60 12.07 -6.14
N THR A 88 -13.79 11.83 -6.70
CA THR A 88 -14.57 12.90 -7.34
C THR A 88 -15.38 13.70 -6.35
N ASP A 89 -15.57 13.19 -5.15
CA ASP A 89 -16.35 13.82 -4.09
C ASP A 89 -15.50 14.57 -3.07
N ARG A 90 -14.22 14.73 -3.37
CA ARG A 90 -13.26 15.28 -2.42
C ARG A 90 -12.24 16.12 -3.14
N GLU A 91 -11.93 17.30 -2.57
CA GLU A 91 -10.96 18.20 -3.16
C GLU A 91 -9.85 18.51 -2.18
N THR A 92 -8.68 18.83 -2.74
CA THR A 92 -7.55 19.28 -1.94
C THR A 92 -7.75 20.75 -1.59
N THR A 93 -6.87 21.25 -0.71
CA THR A 93 -6.88 22.66 -0.35
C THR A 93 -6.70 23.55 -1.56
N ALA A 94 -6.01 23.07 -2.60
CA ALA A 94 -5.80 23.83 -3.82
C ALA A 94 -6.99 23.74 -4.78
N GLY A 95 -8.05 23.03 -4.41
CA GLY A 95 -9.24 22.94 -5.27
C GLY A 95 -9.15 21.87 -6.36
N GLU A 96 -8.22 20.94 -6.23
CA GLU A 96 -8.07 19.84 -7.19
C GLU A 96 -8.71 18.58 -6.65
N PRO A 97 -9.16 17.67 -7.52
CA PRO A 97 -9.68 16.40 -7.02
C PRO A 97 -8.62 15.68 -6.20
N TYR A 98 -9.03 15.18 -5.04
CA TYR A 98 -8.09 14.48 -4.16
C TYR A 98 -7.63 13.21 -4.84
N THR A 99 -6.31 13.05 -4.97
CA THR A 99 -5.70 11.89 -5.61
C THR A 99 -4.61 11.35 -4.71
N CYS A 100 -4.58 10.06 -4.51
CA CYS A 100 -3.58 9.45 -3.64
C CYS A 100 -2.99 8.20 -4.28
N LEU A 101 -1.79 7.87 -3.84
CA LEU A 101 -1.11 6.64 -4.21
C LEU A 101 -1.36 5.62 -3.12
N VAL A 102 -2.05 4.55 -3.46
CA VAL A 102 -2.34 3.47 -2.54
C VAL A 102 -1.47 2.27 -2.90
N ALA A 103 -0.78 1.74 -1.92
CA ALA A 103 -0.02 0.51 -2.09
C ALA A 103 -0.77 -0.63 -1.40
N LYS A 104 -0.66 -1.82 -1.97
CA LYS A 104 -1.13 -3.04 -1.32
C LYS A 104 0.10 -3.84 -0.98
N ALA A 105 0.23 -4.17 0.29
CA ALA A 105 1.42 -4.82 0.82
C ALA A 105 1.05 -6.10 1.52
N TYR A 106 2.02 -7.00 1.67
CA TYR A 106 1.77 -8.26 2.37
C TYR A 106 2.95 -8.63 3.24
N MET A 107 2.63 -9.41 4.27
CA MET A 107 3.61 -10.09 5.10
C MET A 107 3.20 -11.54 5.18
N VAL A 108 4.18 -12.43 5.22
CA VAL A 108 3.90 -13.86 5.39
C VAL A 108 3.51 -14.09 6.85
N ARG A 109 2.43 -14.82 7.06
CA ARG A 109 2.01 -15.14 8.41
C ARG A 109 2.96 -16.17 9.00
N THR A 110 3.58 -15.81 10.12
CA THR A 110 4.41 -16.70 10.89
C THR A 110 3.77 -16.84 12.26
N ALA A 111 4.33 -17.71 13.11
CA ALA A 111 3.83 -17.82 14.46
C ALA A 111 3.80 -16.47 15.16
N LYS A 112 4.79 -15.63 14.88
CA LYS A 112 4.88 -14.29 15.46
C LYS A 112 3.78 -13.36 14.95
N THR A 113 3.58 -13.35 13.64
CA THR A 113 2.58 -12.46 13.05
C THR A 113 1.17 -12.93 13.35
N ALA A 114 0.98 -14.22 13.56
CA ALA A 114 -0.34 -14.75 13.86
C ALA A 114 -0.84 -14.30 15.23
N ASP A 115 0.04 -13.89 16.11
CA ASP A 115 -0.30 -13.43 17.45
C ASP A 115 -0.59 -11.94 17.54
N LEU A 116 -0.51 -11.25 16.44
CA LEU A 116 -0.74 -9.80 16.43
C LEU A 116 -2.21 -9.42 16.41
#